data_609db91b38d9a1d0180941af58b42366
#
_entry.id   609db91b38d9a1d0180941af58b42366
#
_cell.length_a   1.000
_cell.length_b   1.000
_cell.length_c   1.000
_cell.angle_alpha   90.00
_cell.angle_beta   90.00
_cell.angle_gamma   90.00
#
_symmetry.space_group_name_H-M   'P 1'
#
loop_
_entity.id
_entity.type
_entity.pdbx_description
1 polymer ?
#
loop_
_entity_poly.entity_id
_entity_poly.type
_entity_poly.pdbx_seq_one_letter_code
_entity_poly.pdbx_strand_id
1 'polypeptide(L)'
;MCKDCGCSGHHHEHSHHHSHGDHHGEAHSHTRPDGTVYTHTHNESENREIAIGSAILSANDRIASENRGWFRARKVTALNIISSPGSGKTTLLVKTLQKLAERNIKAAVIVGDQYGEIDAERMRVTGCPVTQIETHSSCHLDAARVQAVLESAVPEGTEIVFIENVGNLVCPVAFDLGENAKIALLSTPEGEEKPLKYPALFAAAELVLITKCDLESALEWDYQTSVKNIKQINQNVLIQRVSAKTEEGLEDWIKFLEKKIM
;
A
#
# COMPACT_ATOMS: atom_id res chain seq x y z
N MET A 1 -13.45 -5.62 10.13
CA MET A 1 -14.00 -4.61 9.22
C MET A 1 -13.83 -3.26 9.86
N CYS A 2 -13.11 -2.38 9.22
CA CYS A 2 -12.83 -1.05 9.76
C CYS A 2 -14.04 -0.16 9.46
N LYS A 3 -14.69 0.39 10.49
CA LYS A 3 -15.87 1.25 10.32
C LYS A 3 -15.54 2.62 9.72
N ASP A 4 -14.28 3.02 9.82
CA ASP A 4 -13.85 4.39 9.51
C ASP A 4 -13.32 4.58 8.07
N CYS A 5 -13.12 3.51 7.28
CA CYS A 5 -12.54 3.61 5.95
C CYS A 5 -13.48 3.23 4.79
N GLY A 6 -14.76 2.94 5.05
CA GLY A 6 -15.75 2.61 4.01
C GLY A 6 -15.47 1.30 3.24
N CYS A 7 -14.62 0.40 3.79
CA CYS A 7 -14.15 -0.82 3.10
C CYS A 7 -15.19 -1.95 3.07
N SER A 8 -16.47 -1.71 3.31
CA SER A 8 -17.54 -2.71 3.21
C SER A 8 -18.15 -2.74 1.80
N GLY A 9 -17.34 -3.05 0.79
CA GLY A 9 -17.79 -3.19 -0.59
C GLY A 9 -17.84 -4.65 -1.01
N HIS A 10 -19.04 -5.20 -1.18
CA HIS A 10 -19.24 -6.42 -1.94
C HIS A 10 -19.19 -6.08 -3.43
N HIS A 11 -18.13 -6.49 -4.13
CA HIS A 11 -18.11 -6.46 -5.59
C HIS A 11 -19.01 -7.56 -6.13
N HIS A 12 -20.17 -7.17 -6.65
CA HIS A 12 -20.95 -7.98 -7.59
C HIS A 12 -20.84 -7.30 -8.96
N GLU A 13 -20.17 -7.96 -9.90
CA GLU A 13 -20.25 -7.59 -11.32
C GLU A 13 -21.65 -7.88 -11.84
N HIS A 14 -22.42 -6.84 -12.03
CA HIS A 14 -23.69 -6.91 -12.77
C HIS A 14 -23.69 -5.79 -13.82
N SER A 15 -23.78 -6.19 -15.08
CA SER A 15 -24.04 -5.25 -16.17
C SER A 15 -25.49 -4.77 -16.08
N HIS A 16 -25.67 -3.53 -15.70
CA HIS A 16 -26.99 -2.90 -15.64
C HIS A 16 -27.06 -1.71 -16.57
N HIS A 17 -28.02 -1.72 -17.49
CA HIS A 17 -28.50 -0.52 -18.13
C HIS A 17 -29.46 0.20 -17.18
N HIS A 18 -29.02 1.33 -16.64
CA HIS A 18 -29.90 2.19 -15.83
C HIS A 18 -30.23 3.47 -16.60
N SER A 19 -31.53 3.72 -16.77
CA SER A 19 -32.06 5.05 -17.03
C SER A 19 -32.10 5.78 -15.68
N HIS A 20 -31.38 6.90 -15.56
CA HIS A 20 -31.40 7.73 -14.35
C HIS A 20 -32.77 8.40 -14.19
N GLY A 21 -33.50 7.94 -13.19
CA GLY A 21 -34.63 8.66 -12.59
C GLY A 21 -34.41 8.64 -11.08
N ASP A 22 -34.51 9.79 -10.43
CA ASP A 22 -34.37 9.92 -8.97
C ASP A 22 -35.54 9.21 -8.26
N HIS A 23 -35.32 7.96 -7.87
CA HIS A 23 -36.24 7.19 -7.03
C HIS A 23 -35.56 6.86 -5.68
N HIS A 24 -35.87 7.68 -4.68
CA HIS A 24 -35.52 7.44 -3.30
C HIS A 24 -36.42 6.37 -2.68
N GLY A 25 -35.86 5.23 -2.27
CA GLY A 25 -36.50 4.28 -1.35
C GLY A 25 -37.36 3.17 -1.96
N GLU A 26 -37.38 2.98 -3.29
CA GLU A 26 -38.18 1.91 -3.91
C GLU A 26 -37.43 0.56 -3.89
N ALA A 27 -38.18 -0.50 -3.53
CA ALA A 27 -37.69 -1.87 -3.62
C ALA A 27 -37.60 -2.29 -5.09
N HIS A 28 -36.44 -2.82 -5.52
CA HIS A 28 -36.31 -3.38 -6.86
C HIS A 28 -35.84 -4.83 -6.80
N SER A 29 -36.22 -5.57 -7.83
CA SER A 29 -36.02 -7.01 -7.89
C SER A 29 -34.99 -7.38 -8.95
N HIS A 30 -34.10 -8.33 -8.61
CA HIS A 30 -33.16 -8.93 -9.53
C HIS A 30 -33.45 -10.40 -9.69
N THR A 31 -33.21 -10.93 -10.90
CA THR A 31 -33.36 -12.34 -11.19
C THR A 31 -31.96 -12.95 -11.33
N ARG A 32 -31.66 -13.98 -10.55
CA ARG A 32 -30.42 -14.77 -10.68
C ARG A 32 -30.46 -15.64 -11.94
N PRO A 33 -29.32 -16.12 -12.46
CA PRO A 33 -29.26 -17.03 -13.60
C PRO A 33 -30.01 -18.35 -13.40
N ASP A 34 -30.27 -18.73 -12.13
CA ASP A 34 -31.06 -19.91 -11.75
C ASP A 34 -32.59 -19.64 -11.73
N GLY A 35 -33.02 -18.42 -12.11
CA GLY A 35 -34.44 -18.04 -12.16
C GLY A 35 -34.99 -17.55 -10.81
N THR A 36 -34.21 -17.52 -9.73
CA THR A 36 -34.69 -16.99 -8.44
C THR A 36 -34.72 -15.48 -8.45
N VAL A 37 -35.87 -14.91 -8.05
CA VAL A 37 -36.06 -13.46 -7.90
C VAL A 37 -35.81 -13.08 -6.45
N TYR A 38 -34.95 -12.09 -6.22
CA TYR A 38 -34.78 -11.46 -4.91
C TYR A 38 -35.01 -9.96 -5.00
N THR A 39 -35.68 -9.42 -4.00
CA THR A 39 -36.01 -7.99 -3.90
C THR A 39 -35.21 -7.39 -2.76
N HIS A 40 -34.59 -6.21 -3.01
CA HIS A 40 -33.95 -5.43 -1.96
C HIS A 40 -34.25 -3.94 -2.15
N THR A 41 -34.16 -3.20 -1.06
CA THR A 41 -34.22 -1.74 -1.05
C THR A 41 -32.82 -1.19 -0.81
N HIS A 42 -32.41 -0.17 -1.55
CA HIS A 42 -31.22 0.58 -1.19
C HIS A 42 -31.49 1.36 0.08
N ASN A 43 -30.80 1.00 1.14
CA ASN A 43 -31.01 1.58 2.45
C ASN A 43 -30.35 2.98 2.46
N GLU A 44 -31.04 4.00 2.96
CA GLU A 44 -30.46 5.34 3.13
C GLU A 44 -29.15 5.33 3.97
N SER A 45 -29.01 4.35 4.86
CA SER A 45 -27.79 4.12 5.63
C SER A 45 -26.59 3.73 4.76
N GLU A 46 -26.76 2.85 3.76
CA GLU A 46 -25.68 2.45 2.84
C GLU A 46 -25.24 3.65 1.97
N ASN A 47 -26.19 4.39 1.42
CA ASN A 47 -25.88 5.59 0.64
C ASN A 47 -25.17 6.66 1.48
N ARG A 48 -25.54 6.80 2.74
CA ARG A 48 -24.89 7.72 3.67
C ARG A 48 -23.48 7.27 4.04
N GLU A 49 -23.26 5.99 4.26
CA GLU A 49 -21.92 5.43 4.52
C GLU A 49 -20.98 5.60 3.31
N ILE A 50 -21.47 5.36 2.09
CA ILE A 50 -20.72 5.59 0.84
C ILE A 50 -20.36 7.07 0.69
N ALA A 51 -21.31 7.98 0.96
CA ALA A 51 -21.09 9.42 0.87
C ALA A 51 -20.04 9.90 1.90
N ILE A 52 -20.10 9.39 3.14
CA ILE A 52 -19.12 9.71 4.19
C ILE A 52 -17.73 9.17 3.79
N GLY A 53 -17.64 7.92 3.34
CA GLY A 53 -16.38 7.32 2.88
C GLY A 53 -15.75 8.13 1.74
N SER A 54 -16.53 8.53 0.75
CA SER A 54 -16.08 9.38 -0.36
C SER A 54 -15.59 10.76 0.12
N ALA A 55 -16.29 11.38 1.07
CA ALA A 55 -15.87 12.66 1.64
C ALA A 55 -14.55 12.56 2.40
N ILE A 56 -14.34 11.47 3.16
CA ILE A 56 -13.08 11.19 3.88
C ILE A 56 -11.92 11.06 2.89
N LEU A 57 -12.08 10.26 1.84
CA LEU A 57 -11.04 10.07 0.82
C LEU A 57 -10.74 11.38 0.09
N SER A 58 -11.75 12.17 -0.28
CA SER A 58 -11.56 13.47 -0.93
C SER A 58 -10.83 14.48 -0.04
N ALA A 59 -11.09 14.47 1.28
CA ALA A 59 -10.37 15.29 2.23
C ALA A 59 -8.90 14.84 2.36
N ASN A 60 -8.65 13.53 2.39
CA ASN A 60 -7.32 12.96 2.39
C ASN A 60 -6.52 13.34 1.13
N ASP A 61 -7.14 13.23 -0.07
CA ASP A 61 -6.49 13.51 -1.35
C ASP A 61 -6.02 14.96 -1.47
N ARG A 62 -6.76 15.89 -0.88
CA ARG A 62 -6.35 17.30 -0.80
C ARG A 62 -5.05 17.43 0.01
N ILE A 63 -4.98 16.83 1.20
CA ILE A 63 -3.78 16.86 2.05
C ILE A 63 -2.63 16.09 1.39
N ALA A 64 -2.91 14.97 0.75
CA ALA A 64 -1.92 14.22 -0.03
C ALA A 64 -1.30 15.06 -1.15
N SER A 65 -2.10 15.91 -1.81
CA SER A 65 -1.59 16.86 -2.81
C SER A 65 -0.65 17.91 -2.21
N GLU A 66 -0.93 18.38 -1.00
CA GLU A 66 -0.05 19.29 -0.25
C GLU A 66 1.27 18.58 0.11
N ASN A 67 1.21 17.34 0.64
CA ASN A 67 2.39 16.53 0.93
C ASN A 67 3.24 16.31 -0.32
N ARG A 68 2.62 15.99 -1.45
CA ARG A 68 3.32 15.82 -2.73
C ARG A 68 4.00 17.10 -3.17
N GLY A 69 3.37 18.26 -2.94
CA GLY A 69 3.98 19.57 -3.15
C GLY A 69 5.20 19.80 -2.28
N TRP A 70 5.12 19.40 -1.00
CA TRP A 70 6.21 19.49 -0.04
C TRP A 70 7.41 18.61 -0.45
N PHE A 71 7.20 17.33 -0.78
CA PHE A 71 8.25 16.43 -1.27
C PHE A 71 8.92 16.97 -2.53
N ARG A 72 8.11 17.46 -3.48
CA ARG A 72 8.63 18.04 -4.73
C ARG A 72 9.49 19.29 -4.47
N ALA A 73 9.06 20.18 -3.60
CA ALA A 73 9.81 21.41 -3.28
C ALA A 73 11.17 21.11 -2.66
N ARG A 74 11.28 20.04 -1.88
CA ARG A 74 12.52 19.58 -1.24
C ARG A 74 13.32 18.59 -2.08
N LYS A 75 12.82 18.20 -3.26
CA LYS A 75 13.41 17.17 -4.14
C LYS A 75 13.59 15.83 -3.43
N VAL A 76 12.62 15.45 -2.62
CA VAL A 76 12.59 14.18 -1.89
C VAL A 76 11.70 13.20 -2.64
N THR A 77 12.20 11.99 -2.89
CA THR A 77 11.41 10.89 -3.42
C THR A 77 10.75 10.15 -2.25
N ALA A 78 9.42 10.11 -2.22
CA ALA A 78 8.64 9.41 -1.21
C ALA A 78 8.09 8.09 -1.76
N LEU A 79 8.35 6.97 -1.07
CA LEU A 79 7.87 5.63 -1.44
C LEU A 79 7.02 5.05 -0.32
N ASN A 80 5.79 4.65 -0.64
CA ASN A 80 4.87 4.00 0.28
C ASN A 80 5.01 2.47 0.17
N ILE A 81 5.46 1.82 1.24
CA ILE A 81 5.71 0.37 1.29
C ILE A 81 4.51 -0.32 1.92
N ILE A 82 3.79 -1.11 1.12
CA ILE A 82 2.54 -1.75 1.51
C ILE A 82 2.66 -3.27 1.39
N SER A 83 2.21 -3.99 2.42
CA SER A 83 2.22 -5.45 2.42
C SER A 83 1.36 -6.05 3.52
N SER A 84 1.22 -7.38 3.53
CA SER A 84 0.73 -8.14 4.67
C SER A 84 1.66 -8.01 5.88
N PRO A 85 1.15 -8.24 7.11
CA PRO A 85 2.00 -8.46 8.28
C PRO A 85 2.96 -9.63 8.03
N GLY A 86 4.20 -9.49 8.52
CA GLY A 86 5.19 -10.56 8.42
C GLY A 86 5.79 -10.78 7.02
N SER A 87 5.48 -9.98 6.01
CA SER A 87 6.08 -10.08 4.66
C SER A 87 7.56 -9.66 4.60
N GLY A 88 8.11 -9.06 5.65
CA GLY A 88 9.51 -8.68 5.75
C GLY A 88 9.82 -7.22 5.43
N LYS A 89 8.82 -6.30 5.46
CA LYS A 89 9.01 -4.85 5.23
C LYS A 89 10.18 -4.30 6.03
N THR A 90 10.11 -4.35 7.34
CA THR A 90 11.11 -3.82 8.26
C THR A 90 12.50 -4.42 8.01
N THR A 91 12.59 -5.75 7.81
CA THR A 91 13.86 -6.43 7.55
C THR A 91 14.49 -5.98 6.23
N LEU A 92 13.66 -5.83 5.18
CA LEU A 92 14.12 -5.32 3.89
C LEU A 92 14.57 -3.87 4.00
N LEU A 93 13.80 -3.02 4.69
CA LEU A 93 14.15 -1.60 4.87
C LEU A 93 15.46 -1.45 5.65
N VAL A 94 15.71 -2.22 6.71
CA VAL A 94 17.00 -2.20 7.43
C VAL A 94 18.16 -2.46 6.47
N LYS A 95 18.07 -3.50 5.62
CA LYS A 95 19.11 -3.80 4.62
C LYS A 95 19.24 -2.71 3.56
N THR A 96 18.11 -2.18 3.12
CA THR A 96 18.06 -1.07 2.16
C THR A 96 18.78 0.16 2.71
N LEU A 97 18.47 0.56 3.94
CA LEU A 97 19.09 1.73 4.58
C LEU A 97 20.60 1.58 4.74
N GLN A 98 21.08 0.37 5.11
CA GLN A 98 22.52 0.07 5.16
C GLN A 98 23.18 0.26 3.79
N LYS A 99 22.56 -0.27 2.72
CA LYS A 99 23.10 -0.16 1.35
C LYS A 99 23.06 1.28 0.82
N LEU A 100 22.02 2.05 1.15
CA LEU A 100 21.96 3.47 0.78
C LEU A 100 23.02 4.29 1.51
N ALA A 101 23.26 4.02 2.80
CA ALA A 101 24.32 4.67 3.56
C ALA A 101 25.73 4.39 2.98
N GLU A 102 26.02 3.13 2.56
CA GLU A 102 27.24 2.76 1.85
C GLU A 102 27.47 3.57 0.55
N ARG A 103 26.36 4.08 -0.05
CA ARG A 103 26.37 4.89 -1.29
C ARG A 103 26.28 6.40 -1.05
N ASN A 104 26.30 6.81 0.22
CA ASN A 104 26.11 8.20 0.64
C ASN A 104 24.75 8.81 0.23
N ILE A 105 23.72 7.98 0.03
CA ILE A 105 22.36 8.42 -0.25
C ILE A 105 21.65 8.65 1.08
N LYS A 106 21.16 9.86 1.29
CA LYS A 106 20.49 10.24 2.53
C LYS A 106 19.03 9.81 2.51
N ALA A 107 18.68 8.90 3.40
CA ALA A 107 17.33 8.38 3.55
C ALA A 107 16.71 8.79 4.89
N ALA A 108 15.38 8.79 4.95
CA ALA A 108 14.60 8.88 6.18
C ALA A 108 13.45 7.85 6.13
N VAL A 109 12.90 7.50 7.29
CA VAL A 109 11.77 6.56 7.36
C VAL A 109 10.67 7.11 8.26
N ILE A 110 9.44 7.00 7.78
CA ILE A 110 8.22 7.20 8.56
C ILE A 110 7.57 5.82 8.71
N VAL A 111 7.40 5.35 9.96
CA VAL A 111 6.83 4.04 10.27
C VAL A 111 5.43 4.22 10.80
N GLY A 112 4.43 3.63 10.15
CA GLY A 112 3.07 3.51 10.68
C GLY A 112 2.88 2.16 11.35
N ASP A 113 2.67 2.15 12.66
CA ASP A 113 2.35 0.94 13.40
C ASP A 113 1.21 1.18 14.39
N GLN A 114 0.49 0.10 14.74
CA GLN A 114 -0.63 0.20 15.67
C GLN A 114 -0.15 0.41 17.10
N TYR A 115 0.86 -0.34 17.52
CA TYR A 115 1.41 -0.32 18.87
C TYR A 115 2.89 -0.68 18.90
N GLY A 116 3.66 0.08 19.69
CA GLY A 116 5.05 -0.23 19.96
C GLY A 116 6.05 0.34 18.95
N GLU A 117 7.32 0.39 19.34
CA GLU A 117 8.42 0.99 18.57
C GLU A 117 9.42 -0.03 18.00
N ILE A 118 9.10 -1.33 18.05
CA ILE A 118 10.04 -2.40 17.72
C ILE A 118 10.61 -2.26 16.31
N ASP A 119 9.76 -1.97 15.32
CA ASP A 119 10.19 -1.84 13.94
C ASP A 119 10.98 -0.54 13.72
N ALA A 120 10.55 0.56 14.35
CA ALA A 120 11.30 1.83 14.31
C ALA A 120 12.68 1.69 14.97
N GLU A 121 12.78 1.01 16.14
CA GLU A 121 14.05 0.77 16.83
C GLU A 121 15.02 -0.05 15.97
N ARG A 122 14.54 -1.09 15.29
CA ARG A 122 15.35 -1.92 14.39
C ARG A 122 15.95 -1.10 13.24
N MET A 123 15.22 -0.12 12.72
CA MET A 123 15.72 0.76 11.67
C MET A 123 16.65 1.87 12.19
N ARG A 124 16.40 2.41 13.39
CA ARG A 124 17.29 3.43 14.03
C ARG A 124 18.73 2.93 14.20
N VAL A 125 18.94 1.63 14.37
CA VAL A 125 20.28 1.03 14.46
C VAL A 125 21.13 1.30 13.21
N THR A 126 20.50 1.56 12.06
CA THR A 126 21.22 1.92 10.81
C THR A 126 21.79 3.34 10.81
N GLY A 127 21.46 4.17 11.79
CA GLY A 127 21.80 5.60 11.84
C GLY A 127 20.87 6.49 10.99
N CYS A 128 19.88 5.92 10.34
CA CYS A 128 18.89 6.66 9.56
C CYS A 128 17.89 7.38 10.47
N PRO A 129 17.45 8.63 10.17
CA PRO A 129 16.31 9.25 10.82
C PRO A 129 15.05 8.39 10.66
N VAL A 130 14.44 8.01 11.78
CA VAL A 130 13.21 7.19 11.81
C VAL A 130 12.20 7.82 12.75
N THR A 131 11.04 8.16 12.21
CA THR A 131 9.91 8.70 12.97
C THR A 131 8.75 7.73 12.93
N GLN A 132 8.22 7.39 14.10
CA GLN A 132 7.05 6.54 14.21
C GLN A 132 5.78 7.36 14.36
N ILE A 133 4.73 6.89 13.69
CA ILE A 133 3.35 7.36 13.83
C ILE A 133 2.54 6.21 14.43
N GLU A 134 2.07 6.38 15.67
CA GLU A 134 1.13 5.42 16.25
C GLU A 134 -0.26 5.60 15.63
N THR A 135 -0.75 4.54 15.04
CA THR A 135 -2.08 4.55 14.39
C THR A 135 -3.19 4.04 15.30
N HIS A 136 -2.83 3.49 16.50
CA HIS A 136 -3.74 2.90 17.48
C HIS A 136 -4.69 1.87 16.85
N SER A 137 -5.97 2.19 16.73
CA SER A 137 -6.99 1.31 16.12
C SER A 137 -7.05 1.40 14.59
N SER A 138 -6.33 2.33 13.96
CA SER A 138 -6.33 2.48 12.51
C SER A 138 -5.42 1.45 11.85
N CYS A 139 -5.88 0.85 10.77
CA CYS A 139 -5.16 -0.15 9.98
C CYS A 139 -4.37 0.45 8.82
N HIS A 140 -4.17 1.78 8.79
CA HIS A 140 -3.45 2.51 7.75
C HIS A 140 -2.95 3.87 8.26
N LEU A 141 -2.00 4.45 7.53
CA LEU A 141 -1.66 5.87 7.60
C LEU A 141 -2.57 6.66 6.66
N ASP A 142 -2.89 7.89 7.03
CA ASP A 142 -3.51 8.90 6.21
C ASP A 142 -2.57 10.08 5.93
N ALA A 143 -2.93 10.93 4.95
CA ALA A 143 -2.09 12.05 4.55
C ALA A 143 -1.88 13.09 5.66
N ALA A 144 -2.86 13.29 6.53
CA ALA A 144 -2.77 14.26 7.62
C ALA A 144 -1.75 13.84 8.68
N ARG A 145 -1.72 12.55 9.05
CA ARG A 145 -0.72 12.01 9.97
C ARG A 145 0.69 12.11 9.41
N VAL A 146 0.86 11.81 8.12
CA VAL A 146 2.15 11.99 7.44
C VAL A 146 2.54 13.46 7.43
N GLN A 147 1.63 14.38 7.04
CA GLN A 147 1.88 15.81 7.02
C GLN A 147 2.37 16.35 8.37
N ALA A 148 1.74 15.89 9.45
CA ALA A 148 2.07 16.34 10.80
C ALA A 148 3.52 16.08 11.23
N VAL A 149 4.19 15.11 10.61
CA VAL A 149 5.57 14.73 10.97
C VAL A 149 6.62 15.10 9.93
N LEU A 150 6.23 15.54 8.70
CA LEU A 150 7.17 15.75 7.59
C LEU A 150 8.38 16.61 7.96
N GLU A 151 8.16 17.76 8.61
CA GLU A 151 9.25 18.69 8.93
C GLU A 151 10.25 18.11 9.94
N SER A 152 9.79 17.27 10.87
CA SER A 152 10.65 16.63 11.87
C SER A 152 11.22 15.30 11.41
N ALA A 153 10.48 14.56 10.58
CA ALA A 153 10.84 13.22 10.13
C ALA A 153 11.83 13.22 8.95
N VAL A 154 11.84 14.29 8.15
CA VAL A 154 12.62 14.34 6.91
C VAL A 154 13.60 15.51 6.97
N PRO A 155 14.83 15.31 7.50
CA PRO A 155 15.86 16.33 7.59
C PRO A 155 16.23 16.94 6.23
N GLU A 156 16.79 18.15 6.27
CA GLU A 156 17.28 18.81 5.05
C GLU A 156 18.37 17.97 4.36
N GLY A 157 18.27 17.90 3.04
CA GLY A 157 19.19 17.11 2.20
C GLY A 157 18.85 15.63 2.15
N THR A 158 17.72 15.17 2.73
CA THR A 158 17.18 13.83 2.47
C THR A 158 16.82 13.70 1.00
N GLU A 159 17.21 12.60 0.37
CA GLU A 159 16.94 12.31 -1.05
C GLU A 159 15.76 11.37 -1.23
N ILE A 160 15.57 10.43 -0.27
CA ILE A 160 14.49 9.46 -0.30
C ILE A 160 13.87 9.28 1.09
N VAL A 161 12.55 9.19 1.14
CA VAL A 161 11.81 8.80 2.35
C VAL A 161 10.99 7.54 2.07
N PHE A 162 11.12 6.57 2.96
CA PHE A 162 10.26 5.40 2.98
C PHE A 162 9.14 5.62 3.98
N ILE A 163 7.90 5.40 3.54
CA ILE A 163 6.74 5.36 4.41
C ILE A 163 6.38 3.88 4.57
N GLU A 164 6.80 3.27 5.67
CA GLU A 164 6.38 1.90 6.01
C GLU A 164 4.96 1.95 6.55
N ASN A 165 4.01 1.47 5.75
CA ASN A 165 2.61 1.46 6.15
C ASN A 165 2.30 0.27 7.08
N VAL A 166 1.19 0.38 7.82
CA VAL A 166 0.66 -0.73 8.63
C VAL A 166 0.50 -1.98 7.77
N GLY A 167 0.76 -3.14 8.36
CA GLY A 167 0.62 -4.44 7.68
C GLY A 167 -0.84 -4.73 7.31
N ASN A 168 -1.26 -4.25 6.13
CA ASN A 168 -2.60 -4.42 5.57
C ASN A 168 -2.56 -4.24 4.05
N LEU A 169 -3.35 -5.04 3.30
CA LEU A 169 -3.39 -5.01 1.83
C LEU A 169 -4.60 -4.23 1.26
N VAL A 170 -5.48 -3.73 2.10
CA VAL A 170 -6.74 -3.08 1.69
C VAL A 170 -6.70 -1.59 2.00
N CYS A 171 -6.76 -1.25 3.30
CA CYS A 171 -6.88 0.14 3.73
C CYS A 171 -5.74 1.05 3.23
N PRO A 172 -4.45 0.68 3.33
CA PRO A 172 -3.34 1.54 2.89
C PRO A 172 -3.36 1.89 1.40
N VAL A 173 -4.02 1.07 0.59
CA VAL A 173 -4.09 1.29 -0.86
C VAL A 173 -5.01 2.44 -1.21
N ALA A 174 -6.10 2.58 -0.47
CA ALA A 174 -7.14 3.59 -0.72
C ALA A 174 -6.71 5.02 -0.32
N PHE A 175 -5.72 5.14 0.57
CA PHE A 175 -5.25 6.43 1.06
C PHE A 175 -3.96 6.83 0.35
N ASP A 176 -4.04 7.89 -0.43
CA ASP A 176 -2.88 8.59 -0.99
C ASP A 176 -2.19 9.38 0.14
N LEU A 177 -0.90 9.23 0.30
CA LEU A 177 -0.09 9.94 1.31
C LEU A 177 0.69 11.11 0.73
N GLY A 178 0.62 11.30 -0.61
CA GLY A 178 1.45 12.23 -1.37
C GLY A 178 2.74 11.59 -1.90
N GLU A 179 2.87 10.28 -1.80
CA GLU A 179 4.02 9.51 -2.26
C GLU A 179 4.21 9.57 -3.79
N ASN A 180 5.46 9.37 -4.24
CA ASN A 180 5.80 9.27 -5.67
C ASN A 180 5.38 7.90 -6.24
N ALA A 181 5.47 6.84 -5.42
CA ALA A 181 5.10 5.49 -5.84
C ALA A 181 4.67 4.61 -4.67
N LYS A 182 3.77 3.66 -4.95
CA LYS A 182 3.45 2.55 -4.06
C LYS A 182 4.30 1.34 -4.44
N ILE A 183 4.94 0.75 -3.45
CA ILE A 183 5.75 -0.47 -3.58
C ILE A 183 5.00 -1.57 -2.82
N ALA A 184 4.58 -2.60 -3.54
CA ALA A 184 3.91 -3.75 -2.95
C ALA A 184 4.93 -4.84 -2.60
N LEU A 185 4.89 -5.39 -1.39
CA LEU A 185 5.62 -6.58 -1.05
C LEU A 185 4.69 -7.79 -1.03
N LEU A 186 5.12 -8.85 -1.69
CA LEU A 186 4.50 -10.17 -1.69
C LEU A 186 5.54 -11.18 -1.19
N SER A 187 5.37 -11.76 -0.01
CA SER A 187 6.30 -12.78 0.45
C SER A 187 5.92 -14.16 -0.05
N THR A 188 6.91 -14.99 -0.38
CA THR A 188 6.68 -16.36 -0.89
C THR A 188 5.76 -17.21 -0.02
N PRO A 189 5.78 -17.14 1.35
CA PRO A 189 4.83 -17.88 2.17
C PRO A 189 3.36 -17.48 2.04
N GLU A 190 3.05 -16.37 1.34
CA GLU A 190 1.66 -15.91 1.18
C GLU A 190 0.90 -16.58 0.03
N GLY A 191 1.61 -17.29 -0.84
CA GLY A 191 1.03 -17.99 -1.99
C GLY A 191 0.92 -17.13 -3.24
N GLU A 192 1.00 -17.78 -4.41
CA GLU A 192 1.01 -17.16 -5.74
C GLU A 192 -0.33 -16.49 -6.10
N GLU A 193 -1.41 -16.91 -5.44
CA GLU A 193 -2.76 -16.38 -5.68
C GLU A 193 -3.07 -15.11 -4.89
N LYS A 194 -2.18 -14.68 -3.99
CA LYS A 194 -2.39 -13.49 -3.17
C LYS A 194 -2.75 -12.24 -4.00
N PRO A 195 -2.11 -11.99 -5.16
CA PRO A 195 -2.48 -10.88 -6.02
C PRO A 195 -3.94 -10.90 -6.47
N LEU A 196 -4.46 -12.08 -6.83
CA LEU A 196 -5.85 -12.24 -7.27
C LEU A 196 -6.87 -11.97 -6.16
N LYS A 197 -6.48 -12.22 -4.90
CA LYS A 197 -7.32 -11.97 -3.72
C LYS A 197 -7.33 -10.49 -3.28
N TYR A 198 -6.26 -9.76 -3.59
CA TYR A 198 -6.07 -8.35 -3.21
C TYR A 198 -5.66 -7.48 -4.40
N PRO A 199 -6.43 -7.48 -5.50
CA PRO A 199 -6.01 -6.89 -6.77
C PRO A 199 -5.73 -5.38 -6.68
N ALA A 200 -6.42 -4.65 -5.80
CA ALA A 200 -6.27 -3.20 -5.67
C ALA A 200 -4.82 -2.77 -5.39
N LEU A 201 -4.10 -3.49 -4.50
CA LEU A 201 -2.71 -3.18 -4.20
C LEU A 201 -1.82 -3.34 -5.43
N PHE A 202 -1.95 -4.47 -6.12
CA PHE A 202 -1.10 -4.79 -7.28
C PHE A 202 -1.42 -3.91 -8.50
N ALA A 203 -2.67 -3.45 -8.62
CA ALA A 203 -3.07 -2.48 -9.63
C ALA A 203 -2.44 -1.10 -9.39
N ALA A 204 -2.34 -0.66 -8.13
CA ALA A 204 -1.80 0.63 -7.74
C ALA A 204 -0.26 0.65 -7.63
N ALA A 205 0.38 -0.51 -7.53
CA ALA A 205 1.83 -0.61 -7.36
C ALA A 205 2.60 -0.27 -8.64
N GLU A 206 3.70 0.44 -8.48
CA GLU A 206 4.69 0.63 -9.54
C GLU A 206 5.68 -0.54 -9.59
N LEU A 207 6.02 -1.08 -8.43
CA LEU A 207 6.91 -2.22 -8.27
C LEU A 207 6.30 -3.21 -7.29
N VAL A 208 6.37 -4.49 -7.62
CA VAL A 208 6.11 -5.61 -6.72
C VAL A 208 7.45 -6.26 -6.37
N LEU A 209 7.78 -6.28 -5.08
CA LEU A 209 8.92 -7.02 -4.54
C LEU A 209 8.43 -8.37 -4.03
N ILE A 210 8.82 -9.46 -4.69
CA ILE A 210 8.62 -10.82 -4.18
C ILE A 210 9.71 -11.07 -3.16
N THR A 211 9.34 -10.99 -1.88
CA THR A 211 10.26 -11.11 -0.75
C THR A 211 10.44 -12.55 -0.29
N LYS A 212 11.52 -12.81 0.45
CA LYS A 212 11.87 -14.14 0.96
C LYS A 212 12.06 -15.17 -0.17
N CYS A 213 12.63 -14.74 -1.31
CA CYS A 213 12.87 -15.62 -2.45
C CYS A 213 13.81 -16.80 -2.12
N ASP A 214 14.59 -16.69 -1.04
CA ASP A 214 15.38 -17.79 -0.48
C ASP A 214 14.54 -18.98 0.03
N LEU A 215 13.22 -18.81 0.18
CA LEU A 215 12.29 -19.86 0.59
C LEU A 215 11.56 -20.52 -0.59
N GLU A 216 11.71 -20.03 -1.82
CA GLU A 216 10.96 -20.52 -2.99
C GLU A 216 11.06 -22.04 -3.14
N SER A 217 12.27 -22.59 -3.09
CA SER A 217 12.49 -24.03 -3.23
C SER A 217 11.85 -24.85 -2.10
N ALA A 218 11.91 -24.36 -0.86
CA ALA A 218 11.36 -25.05 0.30
C ALA A 218 9.82 -25.01 0.34
N LEU A 219 9.22 -24.01 -0.29
CA LEU A 219 7.78 -23.81 -0.34
C LEU A 219 7.16 -24.31 -1.66
N GLU A 220 7.96 -24.84 -2.56
CA GLU A 220 7.54 -25.23 -3.93
C GLU A 220 6.86 -24.05 -4.65
N TRP A 221 7.31 -22.82 -4.37
CA TRP A 221 6.77 -21.58 -4.94
C TRP A 221 6.98 -21.51 -6.46
N ASP A 222 5.90 -21.30 -7.19
CA ASP A 222 5.95 -21.09 -8.65
C ASP A 222 6.03 -19.59 -8.99
N TYR A 223 7.26 -19.14 -9.24
CA TYR A 223 7.52 -17.76 -9.68
C TYR A 223 6.74 -17.38 -10.93
N GLN A 224 6.63 -18.25 -11.93
CA GLN A 224 5.96 -17.94 -13.19
C GLN A 224 4.44 -17.76 -12.99
N THR A 225 3.83 -18.59 -12.16
CA THR A 225 2.42 -18.47 -11.79
C THR A 225 2.19 -17.14 -11.03
N SER A 226 3.07 -16.79 -10.10
CA SER A 226 2.97 -15.51 -9.39
C SER A 226 3.07 -14.31 -10.32
N VAL A 227 4.06 -14.29 -11.23
CA VAL A 227 4.22 -13.24 -12.24
C VAL A 227 3.00 -13.13 -13.14
N LYS A 228 2.47 -14.26 -13.61
CA LYS A 228 1.25 -14.31 -14.42
C LYS A 228 0.08 -13.66 -13.68
N ASN A 229 -0.16 -14.03 -12.43
CA ASN A 229 -1.26 -13.50 -11.62
C ASN A 229 -1.11 -11.98 -11.39
N ILE A 230 0.09 -11.49 -11.11
CA ILE A 230 0.37 -10.05 -10.98
C ILE A 230 0.12 -9.33 -12.30
N LYS A 231 0.63 -9.87 -13.42
CA LYS A 231 0.49 -9.25 -14.75
C LYS A 231 -0.93 -9.26 -15.29
N GLN A 232 -1.79 -10.17 -14.85
CA GLN A 232 -3.23 -10.11 -15.15
C GLN A 232 -3.90 -8.86 -14.58
N ILE A 233 -3.40 -8.35 -13.45
CA ILE A 233 -3.94 -7.18 -12.77
C ILE A 233 -3.30 -5.89 -13.31
N ASN A 234 -1.98 -5.89 -13.46
CA ASN A 234 -1.21 -4.73 -13.89
C ASN A 234 -0.10 -5.16 -14.85
N GLN A 235 -0.32 -5.00 -16.15
CA GLN A 235 0.63 -5.43 -17.20
C GLN A 235 1.95 -4.66 -17.14
N ASN A 236 1.93 -3.42 -16.66
CA ASN A 236 3.09 -2.52 -16.68
C ASN A 236 3.91 -2.54 -15.38
N VAL A 237 3.42 -3.19 -14.32
CA VAL A 237 4.12 -3.22 -13.03
C VAL A 237 5.49 -3.88 -13.15
N LEU A 238 6.48 -3.30 -12.51
CA LEU A 238 7.79 -3.94 -12.37
C LEU A 238 7.69 -5.06 -11.32
N ILE A 239 8.44 -6.16 -11.53
CA ILE A 239 8.48 -7.27 -10.58
C ILE A 239 9.93 -7.61 -10.34
N GLN A 240 10.34 -7.68 -9.07
CA GLN A 240 11.68 -8.07 -8.66
C GLN A 240 11.60 -9.10 -7.53
N ARG A 241 12.54 -10.04 -7.49
CA ARG A 241 12.73 -10.99 -6.40
C ARG A 241 13.76 -10.42 -5.44
N VAL A 242 13.55 -10.59 -4.14
CA VAL A 242 14.49 -10.13 -3.14
C VAL A 242 14.46 -11.01 -1.89
N SER A 243 15.64 -11.28 -1.33
CA SER A 243 15.79 -11.82 0.01
C SER A 243 16.65 -10.88 0.86
N ALA A 244 16.06 -10.33 1.92
CA ALA A 244 16.82 -9.56 2.90
C ALA A 244 17.80 -10.43 3.73
N LYS A 245 17.62 -11.76 3.72
CA LYS A 245 18.46 -12.72 4.44
C LYS A 245 19.72 -13.06 3.66
N THR A 246 19.59 -13.40 2.37
CA THR A 246 20.70 -13.80 1.50
C THR A 246 21.25 -12.63 0.68
N GLU A 247 20.56 -11.50 0.68
CA GLU A 247 20.83 -10.32 -0.15
C GLU A 247 20.64 -10.57 -1.66
N GLU A 248 20.07 -11.69 -2.07
CA GLU A 248 19.67 -11.95 -3.44
C GLU A 248 18.68 -10.89 -3.92
N GLY A 249 18.90 -10.30 -5.11
CA GLY A 249 18.06 -9.26 -5.70
C GLY A 249 18.11 -7.88 -5.00
N LEU A 250 18.83 -7.76 -3.89
CA LEU A 250 18.93 -6.49 -3.15
C LEU A 250 19.60 -5.39 -3.99
N GLU A 251 20.61 -5.74 -4.78
CA GLU A 251 21.29 -4.79 -5.66
C GLU A 251 20.38 -4.22 -6.75
N ASP A 252 19.49 -5.03 -7.32
CA ASP A 252 18.55 -4.56 -8.34
C ASP A 252 17.47 -3.64 -7.72
N TRP A 253 17.06 -3.94 -6.49
CA TRP A 253 16.20 -3.05 -5.71
C TRP A 253 16.90 -1.69 -5.46
N ILE A 254 18.16 -1.69 -5.04
CA ILE A 254 18.90 -0.45 -4.81
C ILE A 254 19.07 0.35 -6.11
N LYS A 255 19.39 -0.28 -7.23
CA LYS A 255 19.45 0.38 -8.54
C LYS A 255 18.12 1.00 -8.96
N PHE A 256 17.00 0.35 -8.63
CA PHE A 256 15.67 0.95 -8.84
C PHE A 256 15.52 2.23 -8.02
N LEU A 257 15.92 2.23 -6.74
CA LEU A 257 15.87 3.41 -5.88
C LEU A 257 16.74 4.56 -6.42
N GLU A 258 17.96 4.27 -6.84
CA GLU A 258 18.88 5.26 -7.43
C GLU A 258 18.26 5.96 -8.65
N LYS A 259 17.58 5.21 -9.53
CA LYS A 259 16.87 5.78 -10.69
C LYS A 259 15.67 6.64 -10.31
N LYS A 260 15.10 6.43 -9.12
CA LYS A 260 13.97 7.21 -8.62
C LYS A 260 14.38 8.53 -7.99
N ILE A 261 15.59 8.60 -7.46
CA ILE A 261 16.16 9.80 -6.81
C ILE A 261 16.68 10.79 -7.86
N MET A 262 17.22 10.30 -8.97
CA MET A 262 17.70 11.11 -10.09
C MET A 262 16.57 11.75 -10.89
#